data_db6231d06a8eecfab4bc8da82cba9c0b
#
_entry.id   db6231d06a8eecfab4bc8da82cba9c0b
#
_cell.length_a   1.000
_cell.length_b   1.000
_cell.length_c   1.000
_cell.angle_alpha   90.00
_cell.angle_beta   90.00
_cell.angle_gamma   90.00
#
_symmetry.space_group_name_H-M   'P 1'
#
loop_
_entity.id
_entity.type
_entity.pdbx_description
1 polymer ?
#
loop_
_entity_poly.entity_id
_entity_poly.type
_entity_poly.pdbx_seq_one_letter_code
_entity_poly.pdbx_strand_id
1 'polypeptide(L)'
;MHAFFSVLAPGTHVTKHNGPTNKKLRLHLPIIVGTPGSARLRVEHETRALTPGKCVVFDDSFEHEAWNDDPTHSRLVLIVDIWHPSLSDAEVKFMRTLQESKLRMERNATMRAVERGDLDGSTFFLFFVILFD
;
A
#
# COMPACT_ATOMS: atom_id res chain seq x y z
N MET A 1 -1.95 8.80 -5.05
CA MET A 1 -0.76 8.19 -4.40
C MET A 1 -1.18 7.80 -3.01
N HIS A 2 -0.64 6.72 -2.46
CA HIS A 2 -1.05 6.20 -1.16
C HIS A 2 0.16 6.13 -0.23
N ALA A 3 -0.08 6.37 1.06
CA ALA A 3 0.87 6.10 2.12
C ALA A 3 0.10 5.40 3.25
N PHE A 4 0.57 4.24 3.69
CA PHE A 4 -0.10 3.47 4.74
C PHE A 4 0.87 2.56 5.49
N PHE A 5 0.47 2.15 6.68
CA PHE A 5 1.20 1.16 7.46
C PHE A 5 0.72 -0.26 7.13
N SER A 6 1.66 -1.14 6.85
CA SER A 6 1.43 -2.57 6.66
C SER A 6 1.96 -3.33 7.86
N VAL A 7 1.08 -4.07 8.53
CA VAL A 7 1.44 -4.95 9.63
C VAL A 7 1.26 -6.40 9.18
N LEU A 8 2.29 -7.20 9.33
CA LEU A 8 2.20 -8.66 9.19
C LEU A 8 2.43 -9.32 10.55
N ALA A 9 1.45 -10.12 10.96
CA ALA A 9 1.58 -10.94 12.17
C ALA A 9 2.73 -11.97 12.05
N PRO A 10 3.19 -12.55 13.16
CA PRO A 10 4.15 -13.64 13.15
C PRO A 10 3.73 -14.77 12.21
N GLY A 11 4.69 -15.35 11.47
CA GLY A 11 4.45 -16.47 10.55
C GLY A 11 3.57 -16.15 9.34
N THR A 12 3.38 -14.88 8.99
CA THR A 12 2.51 -14.49 7.88
C THR A 12 3.26 -14.45 6.55
N HIS A 13 2.60 -14.98 5.50
CA HIS A 13 3.05 -14.89 4.12
C HIS A 13 1.98 -14.19 3.26
N VAL A 14 2.34 -13.09 2.65
CA VAL A 14 1.57 -12.47 1.57
C VAL A 14 1.99 -13.12 0.27
N THR A 15 1.10 -13.91 -0.31
CA THR A 15 1.37 -14.72 -1.50
C THR A 15 1.63 -13.88 -2.74
N LYS A 16 2.16 -14.50 -3.76
CA LYS A 16 2.48 -13.90 -5.07
C LYS A 16 1.31 -13.14 -5.66
N HIS A 17 1.56 -11.88 -6.00
CA HIS A 17 0.58 -11.01 -6.64
C HIS A 17 1.28 -9.91 -7.43
N ASN A 18 0.51 -9.22 -8.25
CA ASN A 18 0.96 -8.06 -9.01
C ASN A 18 0.15 -6.84 -8.56
N GLY A 19 0.79 -5.70 -8.50
CA GLY A 19 0.10 -4.43 -8.35
C GLY A 19 -0.74 -4.08 -9.58
N PRO A 20 -1.75 -3.21 -9.43
CA PRO A 20 -2.72 -2.96 -10.49
C PRO A 20 -2.20 -2.08 -11.63
N THR A 21 -1.01 -1.52 -11.53
CA THR A 21 -0.49 -0.55 -12.51
C THR A 21 1.02 -0.41 -12.41
N ASN A 22 1.66 -0.12 -13.54
CA ASN A 22 3.08 0.22 -13.67
C ASN A 22 3.37 1.74 -13.67
N LYS A 23 2.38 2.56 -13.26
CA LYS A 23 2.50 4.03 -13.25
C LYS A 23 3.14 4.57 -11.98
N LYS A 24 3.49 3.68 -11.06
CA LYS A 24 4.06 4.02 -9.77
C LYS A 24 5.14 3.03 -9.37
N LEU A 25 6.04 3.50 -8.55
CA LEU A 25 6.93 2.64 -7.76
C LEU A 25 6.41 2.58 -6.33
N ARG A 26 6.72 1.51 -5.63
CA ARG A 26 6.37 1.30 -4.24
C ARG A 26 7.63 1.34 -3.38
N LEU A 27 7.60 2.19 -2.37
CA LEU A 27 8.64 2.31 -1.37
C LEU A 27 8.18 1.59 -0.09
N HIS A 28 9.00 0.68 0.40
CA HIS A 28 8.84 0.06 1.71
C HIS A 28 9.91 0.61 2.66
N LEU A 29 9.49 1.27 3.73
CA LEU A 29 10.34 1.66 4.85
C LEU A 29 10.03 0.74 6.04
N PRO A 30 10.86 -0.28 6.32
CA PRO A 30 10.70 -1.11 7.49
C PRO A 30 10.94 -0.29 8.76
N ILE A 31 9.98 -0.33 9.69
CA ILE A 31 10.05 0.36 10.98
C ILE A 31 10.37 -0.65 12.08
N ILE A 32 9.60 -1.73 12.12
CA ILE A 32 9.78 -2.84 13.04
C ILE A 32 9.92 -4.11 12.22
N VAL A 33 10.98 -4.85 12.45
CA VAL A 33 11.14 -6.22 12.02
C VAL A 33 11.59 -7.03 13.24
N GLY A 34 11.20 -8.28 13.31
CA GLY A 34 11.62 -9.16 14.38
C GLY A 34 13.08 -9.58 14.24
N THR A 35 13.33 -10.86 14.28
CA THR A 35 14.67 -11.43 14.10
C THR A 35 15.26 -11.00 12.75
N PRO A 36 16.54 -10.60 12.68
CA PRO A 36 17.19 -10.26 11.41
C PRO A 36 17.03 -11.36 10.36
N GLY A 37 16.54 -10.97 9.17
CA GLY A 37 16.28 -11.90 8.06
C GLY A 37 14.91 -12.57 8.08
N SER A 38 14.11 -12.45 9.13
CA SER A 38 12.75 -13.01 9.20
C SER A 38 11.76 -12.27 8.31
N ALA A 39 11.91 -10.97 8.15
CA ALA A 39 11.08 -10.17 7.25
C ALA A 39 11.76 -10.06 5.88
N ARG A 40 11.07 -10.51 4.84
CA ARG A 40 11.63 -10.55 3.47
C ARG A 40 10.61 -10.05 2.46
N LEU A 41 11.11 -9.51 1.36
CA LEU A 41 10.37 -9.16 0.17
C LEU A 41 11.05 -9.81 -1.03
N ARG A 42 10.29 -10.47 -1.89
CA ARG A 42 10.73 -10.95 -3.20
C ARG A 42 10.01 -10.17 -4.29
N VAL A 43 10.76 -9.74 -5.28
CA VAL A 43 10.24 -9.17 -6.52
C VAL A 43 10.85 -9.99 -7.67
N GLU A 44 10.02 -10.63 -8.47
CA GLU A 44 10.43 -11.62 -9.48
C GLU A 44 11.41 -12.67 -8.92
N HIS A 45 12.68 -12.57 -9.28
CA HIS A 45 13.73 -13.52 -8.89
C HIS A 45 14.60 -13.01 -7.73
N GLU A 46 14.44 -11.75 -7.32
CA GLU A 46 15.27 -11.13 -6.29
C GLU A 46 14.55 -11.10 -4.94
N THR A 47 15.17 -11.72 -3.93
CA THR A 47 14.68 -11.70 -2.55
C THR A 47 15.62 -10.87 -1.69
N ARG A 48 15.04 -9.92 -0.93
CA ARG A 48 15.78 -9.09 0.04
C ARG A 48 15.20 -9.21 1.43
N ALA A 49 16.10 -9.33 2.43
CA ALA A 49 15.72 -9.16 3.82
C ALA A 49 15.46 -7.67 4.09
N LEU A 50 14.39 -7.40 4.82
CA LEU A 50 14.05 -6.05 5.25
C LEU A 50 14.85 -5.70 6.52
N THR A 51 15.39 -4.49 6.53
CA THR A 51 16.16 -3.96 7.67
C THR A 51 15.52 -2.66 8.14
N PRO A 52 15.29 -2.44 9.44
CA PRO A 52 14.73 -1.18 9.93
C PRO A 52 15.50 0.04 9.44
N GLY A 53 14.78 1.04 8.98
CA GLY A 53 15.33 2.29 8.45
C GLY A 53 15.95 2.22 7.05
N LYS A 54 16.02 1.03 6.41
CA LYS A 54 16.53 0.90 5.04
C LYS A 54 15.38 0.72 4.05
N CYS A 55 15.14 1.75 3.25
CA CYS A 55 14.11 1.73 2.22
C CYS A 55 14.44 0.71 1.12
N VAL A 56 13.39 0.01 0.66
CA VAL A 56 13.39 -0.76 -0.59
C VAL A 56 12.40 -0.12 -1.53
N VAL A 57 12.82 0.17 -2.77
CA VAL A 57 11.96 0.73 -3.82
C VAL A 57 11.88 -0.28 -4.95
N PHE A 58 10.69 -0.58 -5.43
CA PHE A 58 10.45 -1.53 -6.51
C PHE A 58 9.20 -1.16 -7.30
N ASP A 59 9.09 -1.69 -8.51
CA ASP A 59 7.88 -1.63 -9.32
C ASP A 59 6.95 -2.79 -8.89
N ASP A 60 5.84 -2.48 -8.24
CA ASP A 60 4.91 -3.48 -7.73
C ASP A 60 4.02 -4.10 -8.83
N SER A 61 4.12 -3.64 -10.09
CA SER A 61 3.48 -4.31 -11.22
C SER A 61 4.12 -5.66 -11.57
N PHE A 62 5.38 -5.87 -11.18
CA PHE A 62 6.02 -7.18 -11.23
C PHE A 62 5.52 -8.10 -10.12
N GLU A 63 5.55 -9.42 -10.37
CA GLU A 63 5.15 -10.41 -9.36
C GLU A 63 6.01 -10.26 -8.11
N HIS A 64 5.36 -10.09 -6.97
CA HIS A 64 6.04 -9.94 -5.69
C HIS A 64 5.28 -10.64 -4.57
N GLU A 65 6.01 -10.95 -3.50
CA GLU A 65 5.50 -11.58 -2.29
C GLU A 65 6.33 -11.14 -1.07
N ALA A 66 5.74 -11.25 0.12
CA ALA A 66 6.39 -10.80 1.34
C ALA A 66 6.14 -11.75 2.50
N TRP A 67 7.13 -11.90 3.38
CA TRP A 67 7.07 -12.77 4.54
C TRP A 67 7.40 -12.02 5.82
N ASN A 68 6.84 -12.54 6.89
CA ASN A 68 7.30 -12.35 8.25
C ASN A 68 7.43 -13.75 8.89
N ASP A 69 8.61 -14.33 8.79
CA ASP A 69 8.91 -15.67 9.35
C ASP A 69 9.28 -15.61 10.84
N ASP A 70 9.24 -14.43 11.47
CA ASP A 70 9.44 -14.32 12.91
C ASP A 70 8.29 -15.04 13.64
N PRO A 71 8.57 -15.92 14.61
CA PRO A 71 7.53 -16.69 15.30
C PRO A 71 6.77 -15.88 16.35
N THR A 72 7.27 -14.72 16.75
CA THR A 72 6.74 -13.96 17.90
C THR A 72 6.49 -12.48 17.62
N HIS A 73 7.23 -11.88 16.69
CA HIS A 73 7.16 -10.43 16.44
C HIS A 73 6.43 -10.09 15.14
N SER A 74 5.54 -9.13 15.22
CA SER A 74 4.92 -8.54 14.02
C SER A 74 5.91 -7.66 13.28
N ARG A 75 5.79 -7.61 11.96
CA ARG A 75 6.51 -6.70 11.09
C ARG A 75 5.67 -5.46 10.83
N LEU A 76 6.25 -4.27 11.00
CA LEU A 76 5.64 -2.99 10.64
C LEU A 76 6.47 -2.30 9.54
N VAL A 77 5.82 -1.99 8.43
CA VAL A 77 6.42 -1.29 7.29
C VAL A 77 5.53 -0.10 6.91
N LEU A 78 6.12 1.08 6.75
CA LEU A 78 5.47 2.18 6.04
C LEU A 78 5.63 1.95 4.55
N ILE A 79 4.50 1.89 3.85
CA ILE A 79 4.44 1.74 2.39
C ILE A 79 4.03 3.08 1.80
N VAL A 80 4.80 3.56 0.81
CA VAL A 80 4.51 4.80 0.10
C VAL A 80 4.56 4.53 -1.41
N ASP A 81 3.50 4.90 -2.10
CA ASP A 81 3.49 4.89 -3.56
C ASP A 81 4.05 6.23 -4.08
N ILE A 82 4.95 6.17 -5.05
CA ILE A 82 5.54 7.33 -5.73
C ILE A 82 5.32 7.20 -7.24
N TRP A 83 5.19 8.31 -7.95
CA TRP A 83 5.03 8.27 -9.40
C TRP A 83 6.25 7.64 -10.07
N HIS A 84 6.00 6.81 -11.10
CA HIS A 84 7.08 6.22 -11.86
C HIS A 84 7.89 7.33 -12.58
N PRO A 85 9.23 7.31 -12.51
CA PRO A 85 10.07 8.39 -13.04
C PRO A 85 10.01 8.56 -14.56
N SER A 86 9.48 7.59 -15.30
CA SER A 86 9.26 7.71 -16.74
C SER A 86 8.03 8.54 -17.12
N LEU A 87 7.20 8.93 -16.15
CA LEU A 87 6.03 9.76 -16.41
C LEU A 87 6.42 11.22 -16.52
N SER A 88 5.91 11.90 -17.54
CA SER A 88 6.01 13.35 -17.66
C SER A 88 5.15 14.08 -16.64
N ASP A 89 5.48 15.33 -16.33
CA ASP A 89 4.68 16.17 -15.44
C ASP A 89 3.23 16.32 -15.90
N ALA A 90 3.01 16.36 -17.21
CA ALA A 90 1.66 16.44 -17.79
C ALA A 90 0.83 15.18 -17.48
N GLU A 91 1.43 13.98 -17.63
CA GLU A 91 0.78 12.71 -17.31
C GLU A 91 0.51 12.59 -15.82
N VAL A 92 1.46 12.97 -14.97
CA VAL A 92 1.29 13.00 -13.52
C VAL A 92 0.13 13.91 -13.13
N LYS A 93 0.09 15.14 -13.68
CA LYS A 93 -0.99 16.10 -13.44
C LYS A 93 -2.35 15.55 -13.88
N PHE A 94 -2.42 14.95 -15.06
CA PHE A 94 -3.65 14.35 -15.57
C PHE A 94 -4.15 13.20 -14.66
N MET A 95 -3.26 12.28 -14.28
CA MET A 95 -3.62 11.16 -13.41
C MET A 95 -4.04 11.62 -12.02
N ARG A 96 -3.40 12.65 -11.46
CA ARG A 96 -3.81 13.26 -10.19
C ARG A 96 -5.22 13.82 -10.28
N THR A 97 -5.54 14.57 -11.33
CA THR A 97 -6.90 15.10 -11.56
C THR A 97 -7.94 13.99 -11.67
N LEU A 98 -7.61 12.88 -12.37
CA LEU A 98 -8.50 11.72 -12.45
C LEU A 98 -8.73 11.07 -11.08
N GLN A 99 -7.67 10.88 -10.30
CA GLN A 99 -7.76 10.30 -8.95
C GLN A 99 -8.60 11.16 -8.02
N GLU A 100 -8.37 12.47 -8.00
CA GLU A 100 -9.15 13.43 -7.21
C GLU A 100 -10.63 13.43 -7.61
N SER A 101 -10.91 13.38 -8.92
CA SER A 101 -12.27 13.31 -9.45
C SER A 101 -12.97 12.02 -9.01
N LYS A 102 -12.28 10.89 -9.08
CA LYS A 102 -12.78 9.58 -8.62
C LYS A 102 -13.12 9.61 -7.13
N LEU A 103 -12.18 10.05 -6.29
CA LEU A 103 -12.38 10.17 -4.84
C LEU A 103 -13.55 11.09 -4.50
N ARG A 104 -13.71 12.21 -5.23
CA ARG A 104 -14.84 13.11 -5.03
C ARG A 104 -16.18 12.45 -5.40
N MET A 105 -16.21 11.67 -6.48
CA MET A 105 -17.41 10.92 -6.88
C MET A 105 -17.77 9.85 -5.85
N GLU A 106 -16.80 9.07 -5.39
CA GLU A 106 -16.98 8.03 -4.36
C GLU A 106 -17.48 8.64 -3.05
N ARG A 107 -16.85 9.73 -2.58
CA ARG A 107 -17.30 10.45 -1.39
C ARG A 107 -18.74 10.95 -1.52
N ASN A 108 -19.09 11.53 -2.66
CA ASN A 108 -20.44 12.02 -2.89
C ASN A 108 -21.46 10.87 -2.94
N ALA A 109 -21.11 9.73 -3.53
CA ALA A 109 -21.94 8.53 -3.55
C ALA A 109 -22.18 7.98 -2.14
N THR A 110 -21.12 7.90 -1.32
CA THR A 110 -21.19 7.46 0.07
C THR A 110 -22.05 8.40 0.91
N MET A 111 -21.87 9.72 0.79
CA MET A 111 -22.71 10.70 1.49
C MET A 111 -24.19 10.54 1.16
N ARG A 112 -24.52 10.37 -0.13
CA ARG A 112 -25.92 10.14 -0.56
C ARG A 112 -26.48 8.82 -0.02
N ALA A 113 -25.65 7.77 0.11
CA ALA A 113 -26.07 6.50 0.68
C ALA A 113 -26.36 6.61 2.19
N VAL A 114 -25.53 7.38 2.91
CA VAL A 114 -25.77 7.72 4.33
C VAL A 114 -27.06 8.54 4.48
N GLU A 115 -27.26 9.57 3.67
CA GLU A 115 -28.48 10.41 3.72
C GLU A 115 -29.75 9.61 3.44
N ARG A 116 -29.70 8.54 2.63
CA ARG A 116 -30.81 7.62 2.37
C ARG A 116 -30.98 6.54 3.43
N GLY A 117 -30.06 6.42 4.39
CA GLY A 117 -30.07 5.37 5.41
C GLY A 117 -29.62 4.00 4.88
N ASP A 118 -29.00 3.93 3.70
CA ASP A 118 -28.49 2.69 3.11
C ASP A 118 -27.19 2.19 3.80
N LEU A 119 -26.49 3.07 4.54
CA LEU A 119 -25.28 2.78 5.28
C LEU A 119 -25.40 3.33 6.70
N ASP A 120 -24.99 2.52 7.68
CA ASP A 120 -24.90 2.98 9.07
C ASP A 120 -23.58 3.75 9.33
N GLY A 121 -23.55 4.50 10.43
CA GLY A 121 -22.38 5.32 10.78
C GLY A 121 -21.11 4.50 11.11
N SER A 122 -21.22 3.19 11.38
CA SER A 122 -20.08 2.30 11.66
C SER A 122 -19.34 1.94 10.38
N THR A 123 -20.05 1.78 9.28
CA THR A 123 -19.47 1.57 7.95
C THR A 123 -18.69 2.80 7.47
N PHE A 124 -19.13 4.00 7.88
CA PHE A 124 -18.45 5.26 7.57
C PHE A 124 -17.05 5.35 8.20
N PHE A 125 -16.90 4.83 9.43
CA PHE A 125 -15.63 4.87 10.15
C PHE A 125 -14.56 3.97 9.51
N LEU A 126 -14.95 2.84 8.95
CA LEU A 126 -14.05 1.91 8.26
C LEU A 126 -13.52 2.51 6.94
N PHE A 127 -14.37 3.24 6.20
CA PHE A 127 -13.97 3.96 4.97
C PHE A 127 -13.07 5.16 5.27
N PHE A 128 -13.24 5.84 6.39
CA PHE A 128 -12.46 7.02 6.74
C PHE A 128 -10.99 6.67 7.07
N VAL A 129 -10.75 5.50 7.64
CA VAL A 129 -9.37 5.01 7.93
C VAL A 129 -8.59 4.66 6.66
N ILE A 130 -9.29 4.35 5.55
CA ILE A 130 -8.67 4.00 4.26
C ILE A 130 -8.40 5.24 3.38
N LEU A 131 -9.03 6.38 3.68
CA LEU A 131 -9.04 7.58 2.85
C LEU A 131 -8.15 8.73 3.36
N PHE A 132 -7.35 8.56 4.41
CA PHE A 132 -6.34 9.55 4.77
C PHE A 132 -5.16 9.46 3.80
N ASP A 133 -5.24 10.23 2.74
CA ASP A 133 -4.16 10.73 1.88
C ASP A 133 -4.05 12.25 2.02
#